data_ab3e8af2ea59d8819fcfaad728617658
#
_entry.id   ab3e8af2ea59d8819fcfaad728617658
#
_cell.length_a   1.000
_cell.length_b   1.000
_cell.length_c   1.000
_cell.angle_alpha   90.00
_cell.angle_beta   90.00
_cell.angle_gamma   90.00
#
_symmetry.space_group_name_H-M   'P 1'
#
loop_
_entity.id
_entity.type
_entity.pdbx_description
1 polymer ?
#
loop_
_entity_poly.entity_id
_entity_poly.type
_entity_poly.pdbx_seq_one_letter_code
_entity_poly.pdbx_strand_id
1 'polypeptide(L)'
;MSAAVGGGRNALNETGTDLSPVLPLNSFGNVVIFLFNIVLASAIIILNLSVFLSIMINDSLRSQNQFMYMLSTCISDICSGVSYYYVGVLDVRDSHDSPKRTYHIVPTFLGLSFMAILAAQADRYHAVTAPFKYSHRMTRNRTILVILAYWVYAFFIVGVINLVTLGVARQVTAIGTFVGNCFTVIIMIGLNVRLFIIAKYQLERDPPSVERDSKRSSIYLIVLVAVFFLCAWLPIFIHIIVCSFFGSTCYTFKNEGTDPMRMLPRMNAVLTPVLYIRGCTPLRETLFGKVWKMCSTKRR
;
A
#
# COMPACT_ATOMS: atom_id res chain seq x y z
N MET A 1 62.55 12.13 -20.42
CA MET A 1 62.31 13.36 -19.62
C MET A 1 60.95 13.89 -19.97
N SER A 2 60.02 13.75 -19.08
CA SER A 2 58.97 14.68 -18.75
C SER A 2 58.05 14.00 -17.71
N ALA A 3 57.93 14.64 -16.57
CA ALA A 3 57.23 14.13 -15.40
C ALA A 3 55.71 14.27 -15.54
N ALA A 4 54.99 13.23 -15.25
CA ALA A 4 53.57 13.28 -15.04
C ALA A 4 53.29 13.66 -13.58
N VAL A 5 52.72 14.85 -13.40
CA VAL A 5 52.24 15.35 -12.10
C VAL A 5 50.98 14.62 -11.74
N GLY A 6 51.03 13.90 -10.64
CA GLY A 6 49.90 13.22 -10.03
C GLY A 6 48.92 14.21 -9.44
N GLY A 7 47.70 14.18 -9.92
CA GLY A 7 46.53 14.77 -9.26
C GLY A 7 45.92 13.77 -8.29
N GLY A 8 46.40 13.74 -7.06
CA GLY A 8 45.71 13.09 -5.96
C GLY A 8 44.43 13.83 -5.68
N ARG A 9 43.29 13.28 -6.12
CA ARG A 9 41.95 13.69 -5.64
C ARG A 9 41.70 13.01 -4.31
N ASN A 10 41.54 13.85 -3.34
CA ASN A 10 41.20 13.51 -1.95
C ASN A 10 39.99 12.57 -1.87
N ALA A 11 40.26 11.32 -1.57
CA ALA A 11 39.27 10.33 -1.17
C ALA A 11 39.01 10.42 0.35
N LEU A 12 38.63 11.59 0.83
CA LEU A 12 38.22 11.78 2.24
C LEU A 12 37.05 12.75 2.28
N ASN A 13 35.89 12.23 2.65
CA ASN A 13 34.63 12.88 3.03
C ASN A 13 33.44 12.61 2.10
N GLU A 14 33.05 11.35 1.92
CA GLU A 14 31.68 11.00 1.51
C GLU A 14 30.98 10.17 2.61
N THR A 15 30.90 10.70 3.82
CA THR A 15 30.01 10.19 4.88
C THR A 15 28.87 11.17 5.19
N GLY A 16 28.69 12.19 4.38
CA GLY A 16 27.49 13.02 4.41
C GLY A 16 26.44 12.37 3.50
N THR A 17 25.33 11.92 4.05
CA THR A 17 24.10 11.68 3.29
C THR A 17 23.67 13.02 2.71
N ASP A 18 24.05 13.29 1.44
CA ASP A 18 23.55 14.45 0.72
C ASP A 18 22.05 14.25 0.51
N LEU A 19 21.25 14.88 1.36
CA LEU A 19 19.80 14.95 1.25
C LEU A 19 19.43 15.94 0.14
N SER A 20 19.78 15.60 -1.09
CA SER A 20 19.39 16.39 -2.26
C SER A 20 17.97 16.05 -2.71
N PRO A 21 17.22 17.01 -3.25
CA PRO A 21 15.92 16.71 -3.87
C PRO A 21 16.08 15.73 -5.03
N VAL A 22 15.11 14.80 -5.18
CA VAL A 22 15.07 13.83 -6.31
C VAL A 22 15.07 14.52 -7.66
N LEU A 23 14.51 15.72 -7.74
CA LEU A 23 14.47 16.54 -8.95
C LEU A 23 15.29 17.82 -8.76
N PRO A 24 16.10 18.21 -9.76
CA PRO A 24 16.73 19.53 -9.75
C PRO A 24 15.65 20.61 -9.83
N LEU A 25 15.60 21.50 -8.84
CA LEU A 25 14.56 22.56 -8.71
C LEU A 25 14.82 23.77 -9.64
N ASN A 26 15.33 23.52 -10.85
CA ASN A 26 15.69 24.53 -11.84
C ASN A 26 14.59 24.81 -12.88
N SER A 27 13.50 24.05 -12.86
CA SER A 27 12.35 24.18 -13.77
C SER A 27 11.06 24.26 -12.98
N PHE A 28 10.10 25.08 -13.43
CA PHE A 28 8.77 25.17 -12.85
C PHE A 28 8.07 23.81 -12.76
N GLY A 29 8.17 22.98 -13.82
CA GLY A 29 7.62 21.63 -13.82
C GLY A 29 8.19 20.74 -12.72
N ASN A 30 9.51 20.79 -12.50
CA ASN A 30 10.17 20.02 -11.45
C ASN A 30 9.75 20.47 -10.04
N VAL A 31 9.57 21.77 -9.84
CA VAL A 31 9.06 22.31 -8.58
C VAL A 31 7.63 21.83 -8.31
N VAL A 32 6.76 21.84 -9.33
CA VAL A 32 5.37 21.35 -9.19
C VAL A 32 5.35 19.85 -8.83
N ILE A 33 6.14 19.02 -9.51
CA ILE A 33 6.24 17.58 -9.22
C ILE A 33 6.79 17.35 -7.81
N PHE A 34 7.80 18.09 -7.41
CA PHE A 34 8.37 18.00 -6.07
C PHE A 34 7.34 18.34 -4.98
N LEU A 35 6.62 19.45 -5.14
CA LEU A 35 5.54 19.84 -4.21
C LEU A 35 4.41 18.81 -4.20
N PHE A 36 4.03 18.29 -5.35
CA PHE A 36 3.04 17.22 -5.45
C PHE A 36 3.46 15.98 -4.64
N ASN A 37 4.72 15.56 -4.76
CA ASN A 37 5.25 14.41 -4.02
C ASN A 37 5.23 14.64 -2.50
N ILE A 38 5.57 15.85 -2.03
CA ILE A 38 5.47 16.21 -0.61
C ILE A 38 4.02 16.14 -0.13
N VAL A 39 3.10 16.73 -0.88
CA VAL A 39 1.67 16.73 -0.54
C VAL A 39 1.13 15.31 -0.52
N LEU A 40 1.48 14.48 -1.51
CA LEU A 40 1.06 13.10 -1.60
C LEU A 40 1.58 12.28 -0.40
N ALA A 41 2.87 12.35 -0.09
CA ALA A 41 3.47 11.66 1.06
C ALA A 41 2.82 12.09 2.39
N SER A 42 2.62 13.39 2.57
CA SER A 42 1.95 13.95 3.76
C SER A 42 0.50 13.48 3.86
N ALA A 43 -0.25 13.49 2.76
CA ALA A 43 -1.64 13.03 2.72
C ALA A 43 -1.76 11.55 3.07
N ILE A 44 -0.86 10.70 2.55
CA ILE A 44 -0.81 9.27 2.89
C ILE A 44 -0.66 9.10 4.40
N ILE A 45 0.30 9.78 5.01
CA ILE A 45 0.58 9.65 6.45
C ILE A 45 -0.59 10.19 7.28
N ILE A 46 -1.06 11.39 7.00
CA ILE A 46 -2.09 12.07 7.81
C ILE A 46 -3.42 11.34 7.75
N LEU A 47 -3.86 10.93 6.56
CA LEU A 47 -5.16 10.24 6.39
C LEU A 47 -5.14 8.85 7.03
N ASN A 48 -4.09 8.06 6.80
CA ASN A 48 -3.99 6.73 7.38
C ASN A 48 -3.82 6.78 8.90
N LEU A 49 -3.02 7.71 9.43
CA LEU A 49 -2.90 7.92 10.87
C LEU A 49 -4.24 8.35 11.49
N SER A 50 -4.99 9.22 10.83
CA SER A 50 -6.31 9.68 11.30
C SER A 50 -7.32 8.53 11.37
N VAL A 51 -7.36 7.68 10.34
CA VAL A 51 -8.22 6.47 10.32
C VAL A 51 -7.77 5.46 11.37
N PHE A 52 -6.46 5.20 11.48
CA PHE A 52 -5.88 4.32 12.50
C PHE A 52 -6.31 4.74 13.90
N LEU A 53 -6.13 6.01 14.26
CA LEU A 53 -6.52 6.54 15.56
C LEU A 53 -8.04 6.44 15.79
N SER A 54 -8.84 6.70 14.75
CA SER A 54 -10.30 6.60 14.85
C SER A 54 -10.77 5.18 15.18
N ILE A 55 -10.16 4.17 14.56
CA ILE A 55 -10.48 2.76 14.82
C ILE A 55 -9.99 2.37 16.23
N MET A 56 -8.81 2.83 16.64
CA MET A 56 -8.26 2.50 17.95
C MET A 56 -9.07 3.08 19.11
N ILE A 57 -9.64 4.28 18.93
CA ILE A 57 -10.44 4.97 19.97
C ILE A 57 -11.86 4.39 20.07
N ASN A 58 -12.37 3.81 19.00
CA ASN A 58 -13.76 3.31 18.95
C ASN A 58 -13.80 1.79 19.07
N ASP A 59 -14.22 1.29 20.26
CA ASP A 59 -14.29 -0.15 20.55
C ASP A 59 -15.24 -0.90 19.61
N SER A 60 -16.33 -0.28 19.19
CA SER A 60 -17.28 -0.87 18.25
C SER A 60 -16.67 -1.12 16.88
N LEU A 61 -15.78 -0.22 16.40
CA LEU A 61 -15.04 -0.42 15.17
C LEU A 61 -13.95 -1.48 15.37
N ARG A 62 -13.18 -1.37 16.45
CA ARG A 62 -12.07 -2.27 16.76
C ARG A 62 -12.50 -3.72 16.96
N SER A 63 -13.75 -3.99 17.34
CA SER A 63 -14.27 -5.35 17.51
C SER A 63 -14.56 -6.07 16.18
N GLN A 64 -14.67 -5.35 15.08
CA GLN A 64 -15.00 -5.93 13.77
C GLN A 64 -13.74 -6.34 13.00
N ASN A 65 -13.67 -7.57 12.51
CA ASN A 65 -12.53 -8.12 11.79
C ASN A 65 -12.10 -7.28 10.58
N GLN A 66 -13.07 -6.71 9.84
CA GLN A 66 -12.78 -5.85 8.69
C GLN A 66 -11.90 -4.65 9.03
N PHE A 67 -12.13 -4.02 10.21
CA PHE A 67 -11.31 -2.88 10.63
C PHE A 67 -9.94 -3.29 11.14
N MET A 68 -9.73 -4.55 11.51
CA MET A 68 -8.38 -5.06 11.82
C MET A 68 -7.51 -5.15 10.56
N TYR A 69 -8.07 -5.59 9.43
CA TYR A 69 -7.36 -5.53 8.14
C TYR A 69 -7.09 -4.07 7.74
N MET A 70 -8.06 -3.17 7.97
CA MET A 70 -7.87 -1.75 7.72
C MET A 70 -6.77 -1.14 8.61
N LEU A 71 -6.65 -1.53 9.88
CA LEU A 71 -5.54 -1.12 10.74
C LEU A 71 -4.19 -1.56 10.17
N SER A 72 -4.10 -2.81 9.68
CA SER A 72 -2.89 -3.30 9.02
C SER A 72 -2.57 -2.51 7.75
N THR A 73 -3.58 -2.18 6.93
CA THR A 73 -3.41 -1.31 5.76
C THR A 73 -2.91 0.08 6.17
N CYS A 74 -3.50 0.69 7.20
CA CYS A 74 -3.06 2.00 7.68
C CYS A 74 -1.58 1.99 8.12
N ILE A 75 -1.14 0.96 8.83
CA ILE A 75 0.27 0.84 9.26
C ILE A 75 1.18 0.73 8.04
N SER A 76 0.87 -0.16 7.10
CA SER A 76 1.70 -0.34 5.89
C SER A 76 1.72 0.93 5.02
N ASP A 77 0.59 1.63 4.88
CA ASP A 77 0.52 2.87 4.11
C ASP A 77 1.26 4.04 4.79
N ILE A 78 1.21 4.15 6.13
CA ILE A 78 2.04 5.11 6.87
C ILE A 78 3.52 4.85 6.63
N CYS A 79 3.96 3.58 6.73
CA CYS A 79 5.34 3.21 6.45
C CYS A 79 5.72 3.50 4.98
N SER A 80 4.81 3.26 4.03
CA SER A 80 4.98 3.63 2.62
C SER A 80 5.12 5.14 2.44
N GLY A 81 4.28 5.94 3.12
CA GLY A 81 4.34 7.39 3.07
C GLY A 81 5.67 7.95 3.62
N VAL A 82 6.12 7.43 4.77
CA VAL A 82 7.44 7.78 5.33
C VAL A 82 8.56 7.40 4.36
N SER A 83 8.53 6.18 3.83
CA SER A 83 9.52 5.72 2.86
C SER A 83 9.53 6.56 1.59
N TYR A 84 8.38 7.11 1.19
CA TYR A 84 8.27 7.95 0.01
C TYR A 84 8.97 9.32 0.18
N TYR A 85 9.08 9.84 1.39
CA TYR A 85 9.94 11.01 1.64
C TYR A 85 11.40 10.74 1.28
N TYR A 86 11.89 9.52 1.55
CA TYR A 86 13.29 9.15 1.25
C TYR A 86 13.54 8.90 -0.24
N VAL A 87 12.61 8.28 -0.96
CA VAL A 87 12.86 7.85 -2.36
C VAL A 87 12.14 8.69 -3.40
N GLY A 88 11.11 9.44 -3.04
CA GLY A 88 10.28 10.24 -3.96
C GLY A 88 10.44 11.74 -3.80
N VAL A 89 10.90 12.20 -2.63
CA VAL A 89 11.15 13.62 -2.33
C VAL A 89 12.65 13.88 -2.22
N LEU A 90 13.37 13.05 -1.45
CA LEU A 90 14.81 13.12 -1.25
C LEU A 90 15.47 12.02 -2.09
N ASP A 91 16.59 12.31 -2.74
CA ASP A 91 17.34 11.31 -3.53
C ASP A 91 18.24 10.46 -2.62
N VAL A 92 17.61 9.74 -1.69
CA VAL A 92 18.35 8.72 -0.95
C VAL A 92 18.43 7.49 -1.83
N ARG A 93 19.48 7.44 -2.67
CA ARG A 93 19.70 6.36 -3.60
C ARG A 93 20.02 5.07 -2.88
N ASP A 94 19.00 4.24 -2.75
CA ASP A 94 19.17 2.82 -2.51
C ASP A 94 19.35 2.13 -3.87
N SER A 95 20.57 2.15 -4.38
CA SER A 95 20.86 1.36 -5.57
C SER A 95 20.87 -0.11 -5.19
N HIS A 96 20.52 -0.98 -6.14
CA HIS A 96 20.61 -2.44 -5.96
C HIS A 96 22.04 -2.90 -5.60
N ASP A 97 23.02 -2.09 -5.85
CA ASP A 97 24.44 -2.30 -5.56
C ASP A 97 24.85 -1.66 -4.20
N SER A 98 23.90 -1.01 -3.50
CA SER A 98 24.16 -0.46 -2.17
C SER A 98 24.47 -1.57 -1.19
N PRO A 99 25.54 -1.47 -0.37
CA PRO A 99 25.83 -2.42 0.68
C PRO A 99 24.71 -2.53 1.73
N LYS A 100 23.82 -1.53 1.80
CA LYS A 100 22.68 -1.50 2.72
C LYS A 100 21.50 -2.35 2.29
N ARG A 101 21.39 -2.75 1.02
CA ARG A 101 20.37 -3.65 0.44
C ARG A 101 18.92 -3.39 0.89
N THR A 102 18.54 -2.13 1.12
CA THR A 102 17.22 -1.75 1.59
C THR A 102 16.19 -1.59 0.47
N TYR A 103 16.63 -1.72 -0.78
CA TYR A 103 15.83 -1.52 -2.01
C TYR A 103 14.48 -2.25 -2.01
N HIS A 104 14.42 -3.45 -1.48
CA HIS A 104 13.20 -4.25 -1.46
C HIS A 104 12.25 -3.94 -0.30
N ILE A 105 12.69 -3.21 0.72
CA ILE A 105 11.88 -2.93 1.92
C ILE A 105 10.73 -1.98 1.59
N VAL A 106 11.00 -0.92 0.83
CA VAL A 106 10.01 0.11 0.48
C VAL A 106 8.83 -0.46 -0.34
N PRO A 107 9.06 -1.21 -1.44
CA PRO A 107 7.98 -1.87 -2.17
C PRO A 107 7.18 -2.88 -1.34
N THR A 108 7.79 -3.47 -0.32
CA THR A 108 7.12 -4.45 0.56
C THR A 108 5.96 -3.83 1.32
N PHE A 109 6.08 -2.61 1.81
CA PHE A 109 4.97 -1.93 2.48
C PHE A 109 3.77 -1.72 1.56
N LEU A 110 3.99 -1.38 0.29
CA LEU A 110 2.90 -1.31 -0.70
C LEU A 110 2.28 -2.69 -0.95
N GLY A 111 3.10 -3.74 -1.02
CA GLY A 111 2.63 -5.13 -1.16
C GLY A 111 1.79 -5.60 0.03
N LEU A 112 2.11 -5.16 1.25
CA LEU A 112 1.32 -5.47 2.45
C LEU A 112 -0.10 -4.90 2.39
N SER A 113 -0.28 -3.68 1.88
CA SER A 113 -1.61 -3.10 1.65
C SER A 113 -2.42 -3.96 0.67
N PHE A 114 -1.77 -4.50 -0.37
CA PHE A 114 -2.38 -5.43 -1.30
C PHE A 114 -2.89 -6.72 -0.62
N MET A 115 -2.05 -7.35 0.20
CA MET A 115 -2.42 -8.56 0.94
C MET A 115 -3.54 -8.29 1.95
N ALA A 116 -3.54 -7.12 2.59
CA ALA A 116 -4.58 -6.73 3.54
C ALA A 116 -5.95 -6.57 2.85
N ILE A 117 -6.00 -5.93 1.68
CA ILE A 117 -7.24 -5.77 0.90
C ILE A 117 -7.76 -7.13 0.43
N LEU A 118 -6.89 -8.00 -0.08
CA LEU A 118 -7.26 -9.35 -0.47
C LEU A 118 -7.82 -10.16 0.71
N ALA A 119 -7.17 -10.10 1.87
CA ALA A 119 -7.62 -10.76 3.08
C ALA A 119 -8.97 -10.22 3.55
N ALA A 120 -9.18 -8.90 3.50
CA ALA A 120 -10.47 -8.27 3.82
C ALA A 120 -11.60 -8.72 2.88
N GLN A 121 -11.33 -8.86 1.58
CA GLN A 121 -12.29 -9.38 0.61
C GLN A 121 -12.65 -10.85 0.89
N ALA A 122 -11.64 -11.69 1.14
CA ALA A 122 -11.86 -13.10 1.48
C ALA A 122 -12.66 -13.26 2.79
N ASP A 123 -12.36 -12.42 3.79
CA ASP A 123 -13.10 -12.37 5.06
C ASP A 123 -14.58 -12.02 4.81
N ARG A 124 -14.85 -10.97 4.04
CA ARG A 124 -16.22 -10.58 3.69
C ARG A 124 -16.95 -11.65 2.90
N TYR A 125 -16.30 -12.23 1.90
CA TYR A 125 -16.88 -13.32 1.12
C TYR A 125 -17.28 -14.49 2.03
N HIS A 126 -16.40 -14.90 2.95
CA HIS A 126 -16.70 -15.97 3.90
C HIS A 126 -17.82 -15.60 4.87
N ALA A 127 -17.85 -14.35 5.37
CA ALA A 127 -18.90 -13.87 6.28
C ALA A 127 -20.30 -13.89 5.63
N VAL A 128 -20.39 -13.65 4.33
CA VAL A 128 -21.67 -13.58 3.62
C VAL A 128 -22.11 -14.95 3.10
N THR A 129 -21.18 -15.78 2.62
CA THR A 129 -21.52 -17.10 2.04
C THR A 129 -21.77 -18.18 3.09
N ALA A 130 -21.15 -18.09 4.24
CA ALA A 130 -21.26 -19.10 5.30
C ALA A 130 -21.30 -18.47 6.70
N PRO A 131 -22.34 -17.67 7.04
CA PRO A 131 -22.39 -16.86 8.27
C PRO A 131 -22.26 -17.69 9.54
N PHE A 132 -22.92 -18.84 9.62
CA PHE A 132 -22.83 -19.73 10.79
C PHE A 132 -21.43 -20.32 11.00
N LYS A 133 -20.75 -20.70 9.89
CA LYS A 133 -19.37 -21.19 9.96
C LYS A 133 -18.39 -20.05 10.25
N TYR A 134 -18.67 -18.86 9.73
CA TYR A 134 -17.84 -17.68 9.93
C TYR A 134 -17.77 -17.29 11.41
N SER A 135 -18.89 -17.18 12.10
CA SER A 135 -18.94 -16.79 13.53
C SER A 135 -18.11 -17.71 14.44
N HIS A 136 -18.07 -19.02 14.11
CA HIS A 136 -17.25 -19.99 14.86
C HIS A 136 -15.78 -20.02 14.43
N ARG A 137 -15.48 -19.72 13.16
CA ARG A 137 -14.13 -19.87 12.60
C ARG A 137 -13.30 -18.59 12.63
N MET A 138 -13.92 -17.44 12.36
CA MET A 138 -13.20 -16.16 12.25
C MET A 138 -13.28 -15.38 13.56
N THR A 139 -12.55 -15.85 14.56
CA THR A 139 -12.32 -15.11 15.80
C THR A 139 -11.29 -14.02 15.61
N ARG A 140 -11.31 -13.02 16.49
CA ARG A 140 -10.32 -11.93 16.50
C ARG A 140 -8.87 -12.44 16.48
N ASN A 141 -8.56 -13.47 17.26
CA ASN A 141 -7.20 -14.03 17.32
C ASN A 141 -6.78 -14.65 15.98
N ARG A 142 -7.70 -15.31 15.26
CA ARG A 142 -7.42 -15.85 13.93
C ARG A 142 -7.21 -14.76 12.90
N THR A 143 -7.98 -13.67 12.98
CA THR A 143 -7.75 -12.50 12.12
C THR A 143 -6.36 -11.90 12.37
N ILE A 144 -5.95 -11.75 13.62
CA ILE A 144 -4.58 -11.30 13.96
C ILE A 144 -3.54 -12.28 13.40
N LEU A 145 -3.77 -13.59 13.52
CA LEU A 145 -2.85 -14.61 13.00
C LEU A 145 -2.71 -14.50 11.47
N VAL A 146 -3.80 -14.28 10.75
CA VAL A 146 -3.76 -14.06 9.29
C VAL A 146 -2.94 -12.81 8.95
N ILE A 147 -3.16 -11.71 9.70
CA ILE A 147 -2.40 -10.47 9.52
C ILE A 147 -0.90 -10.73 9.77
N LEU A 148 -0.56 -11.34 10.89
CA LEU A 148 0.83 -11.67 11.21
C LEU A 148 1.45 -12.59 10.15
N ALA A 149 0.70 -13.57 9.65
CA ALA A 149 1.20 -14.52 8.66
C ALA A 149 1.62 -13.82 7.36
N TYR A 150 0.81 -12.91 6.80
CA TYR A 150 1.22 -12.22 5.58
C TYR A 150 2.31 -11.16 5.83
N TRP A 151 2.37 -10.54 7.01
CA TRP A 151 3.49 -9.66 7.38
C TRP A 151 4.80 -10.44 7.46
N VAL A 152 4.82 -11.55 8.20
CA VAL A 152 6.00 -12.44 8.32
C VAL A 152 6.41 -12.96 6.95
N TYR A 153 5.45 -13.42 6.13
CA TYR A 153 5.71 -13.88 4.77
C TYR A 153 6.39 -12.80 3.92
N ALA A 154 5.86 -11.58 3.92
CA ALA A 154 6.41 -10.48 3.13
C ALA A 154 7.86 -10.15 3.51
N PHE A 155 8.16 -10.02 4.82
CA PHE A 155 9.52 -9.74 5.27
C PHE A 155 10.45 -10.94 5.16
N PHE A 156 9.94 -12.15 5.27
CA PHE A 156 10.72 -13.37 5.02
C PHE A 156 11.21 -13.42 3.56
N ILE A 157 10.33 -13.14 2.61
CA ILE A 157 10.70 -13.08 1.18
C ILE A 157 11.76 -12.00 0.94
N VAL A 158 11.60 -10.82 1.52
CA VAL A 158 12.62 -9.75 1.42
C VAL A 158 13.96 -10.21 2.02
N GLY A 159 13.92 -10.86 3.18
CA GLY A 159 15.12 -11.42 3.80
C GLY A 159 15.83 -12.43 2.90
N VAL A 160 15.09 -13.36 2.31
CA VAL A 160 15.64 -14.36 1.37
C VAL A 160 16.24 -13.69 0.14
N ILE A 161 15.54 -12.73 -0.47
CA ILE A 161 16.04 -12.01 -1.67
C ILE A 161 17.35 -11.27 -1.36
N ASN A 162 17.50 -10.71 -0.15
CA ASN A 162 18.72 -10.02 0.25
C ASN A 162 19.90 -10.96 0.56
N LEU A 163 19.66 -12.26 0.77
CA LEU A 163 20.70 -13.26 1.04
C LEU A 163 21.26 -13.90 -0.23
N VAL A 164 20.54 -13.83 -1.37
CA VAL A 164 20.97 -14.43 -2.63
C VAL A 164 21.73 -13.43 -3.51
N THR A 165 22.45 -13.98 -4.51
CA THR A 165 23.18 -13.14 -5.47
C THR A 165 22.23 -12.30 -6.33
N LEU A 166 22.70 -11.16 -6.81
CA LEU A 166 21.94 -10.20 -7.58
C LEU A 166 21.19 -10.80 -8.78
N GLY A 167 21.87 -11.65 -9.55
CA GLY A 167 21.28 -12.31 -10.73
C GLY A 167 20.12 -13.23 -10.35
N VAL A 168 20.30 -14.04 -9.31
CA VAL A 168 19.25 -14.93 -8.78
C VAL A 168 18.11 -14.12 -8.18
N ALA A 169 18.42 -13.07 -7.41
CA ALA A 169 17.42 -12.18 -6.83
C ALA A 169 16.51 -11.56 -7.89
N ARG A 170 17.07 -11.08 -9.01
CA ARG A 170 16.29 -10.53 -10.15
C ARG A 170 15.35 -11.57 -10.76
N GLN A 171 15.84 -12.77 -11.05
CA GLN A 171 15.04 -13.84 -11.65
C GLN A 171 13.91 -14.28 -10.73
N VAL A 172 14.22 -14.54 -9.45
CA VAL A 172 13.23 -14.96 -8.45
C VAL A 172 12.18 -13.86 -8.25
N THR A 173 12.60 -12.59 -8.17
CA THR A 173 11.67 -11.47 -8.02
C THR A 173 10.80 -11.32 -9.27
N ALA A 174 11.36 -11.40 -10.48
CA ALA A 174 10.60 -11.27 -11.72
C ALA A 174 9.55 -12.38 -11.87
N ILE A 175 9.96 -13.64 -11.70
CA ILE A 175 9.06 -14.80 -11.81
C ILE A 175 8.04 -14.80 -10.66
N GLY A 176 8.49 -14.58 -9.41
CA GLY A 176 7.61 -14.53 -8.25
C GLY A 176 6.61 -13.40 -8.32
N THR A 177 7.02 -12.23 -8.78
CA THR A 177 6.13 -11.07 -8.99
C THR A 177 5.12 -11.36 -10.10
N PHE A 178 5.56 -11.93 -11.21
CA PHE A 178 4.67 -12.31 -12.31
C PHE A 178 3.61 -13.32 -11.86
N VAL A 179 4.05 -14.48 -11.35
CA VAL A 179 3.13 -15.56 -10.94
C VAL A 179 2.25 -15.12 -9.77
N GLY A 180 2.84 -14.51 -8.74
CA GLY A 180 2.14 -14.03 -7.56
C GLY A 180 1.10 -12.96 -7.90
N ASN A 181 1.45 -11.96 -8.69
CA ASN A 181 0.53 -10.88 -9.07
C ASN A 181 -0.59 -11.39 -9.97
N CYS A 182 -0.31 -12.21 -10.99
CA CYS A 182 -1.35 -12.79 -11.84
C CYS A 182 -2.35 -13.61 -11.02
N PHE A 183 -1.86 -14.48 -10.16
CA PHE A 183 -2.71 -15.31 -9.30
C PHE A 183 -3.57 -14.46 -8.35
N THR A 184 -2.97 -13.47 -7.72
CA THR A 184 -3.67 -12.61 -6.77
C THR A 184 -4.70 -11.71 -7.45
N VAL A 185 -4.38 -11.14 -8.62
CA VAL A 185 -5.34 -10.34 -9.42
C VAL A 185 -6.53 -11.18 -9.85
N ILE A 186 -6.31 -12.41 -10.31
CA ILE A 186 -7.39 -13.33 -10.70
C ILE A 186 -8.31 -13.62 -9.50
N ILE A 187 -7.74 -13.92 -8.33
CA ILE A 187 -8.52 -14.16 -7.11
C ILE A 187 -9.29 -12.90 -6.71
N MET A 188 -8.66 -11.71 -6.72
CA MET A 188 -9.33 -10.46 -6.39
C MET A 188 -10.50 -10.15 -7.31
N ILE A 189 -10.34 -10.33 -8.62
CA ILE A 189 -11.41 -10.15 -9.60
C ILE A 189 -12.54 -11.14 -9.30
N GLY A 190 -12.21 -12.42 -9.10
CA GLY A 190 -13.20 -13.46 -8.79
C GLY A 190 -14.00 -13.15 -7.51
N LEU A 191 -13.32 -12.75 -6.43
CA LEU A 191 -13.96 -12.35 -5.18
C LEU A 191 -14.82 -11.09 -5.36
N ASN A 192 -14.35 -10.08 -6.11
CA ASN A 192 -15.11 -8.87 -6.38
C ASN A 192 -16.41 -9.17 -7.13
N VAL A 193 -16.32 -9.94 -8.21
CA VAL A 193 -17.50 -10.33 -8.99
C VAL A 193 -18.50 -11.10 -8.11
N ARG A 194 -18.03 -12.06 -7.33
CA ARG A 194 -18.88 -12.83 -6.41
C ARG A 194 -19.54 -11.97 -5.35
N LEU A 195 -18.78 -11.09 -4.69
CA LEU A 195 -19.31 -10.15 -3.68
C LEU A 195 -20.33 -9.19 -4.30
N PHE A 196 -20.07 -8.67 -5.50
CA PHE A 196 -21.01 -7.81 -6.21
C PHE A 196 -22.32 -8.52 -6.52
N ILE A 197 -22.25 -9.78 -7.03
CA ILE A 197 -23.41 -10.60 -7.32
C ILE A 197 -24.23 -10.84 -6.04
N ILE A 198 -23.57 -11.16 -4.93
CA ILE A 198 -24.23 -11.38 -3.64
C ILE A 198 -24.94 -10.09 -3.18
N ALA A 199 -24.25 -8.95 -3.22
CA ALA A 199 -24.79 -7.66 -2.79
C ALA A 199 -25.97 -7.21 -3.65
N LYS A 200 -25.92 -7.47 -4.96
CA LYS A 200 -26.94 -7.03 -5.90
C LYS A 200 -28.17 -7.96 -5.95
N TYR A 201 -27.95 -9.28 -5.93
CA TYR A 201 -29.03 -10.23 -6.21
C TYR A 201 -29.47 -11.05 -5.01
N GLN A 202 -28.57 -11.46 -4.12
CA GLN A 202 -28.93 -12.29 -2.96
C GLN A 202 -29.49 -11.47 -1.82
N LEU A 203 -28.81 -10.38 -1.43
CA LEU A 203 -29.28 -9.49 -0.38
C LEU A 203 -30.55 -8.72 -0.78
N GLU A 204 -30.84 -8.55 -2.04
CA GLU A 204 -32.06 -7.88 -2.52
C GLU A 204 -33.32 -8.75 -2.31
N ARG A 205 -33.16 -10.08 -2.23
CA ARG A 205 -34.24 -11.03 -1.94
C ARG A 205 -34.62 -11.09 -0.46
N ASP A 206 -33.74 -10.66 0.43
CA ASP A 206 -34.01 -10.63 1.85
C ASP A 206 -34.98 -9.48 2.16
N PRO A 207 -35.88 -9.63 3.17
CA PRO A 207 -36.79 -8.56 3.56
C PRO A 207 -36.01 -7.30 3.98
N PRO A 208 -36.58 -6.11 3.72
CA PRO A 208 -35.92 -4.86 4.07
C PRO A 208 -35.68 -4.78 5.57
N SER A 209 -34.41 -4.61 5.95
CA SER A 209 -33.99 -4.45 7.34
C SER A 209 -32.73 -3.59 7.42
N VAL A 210 -32.54 -2.89 8.54
CA VAL A 210 -31.35 -2.07 8.80
C VAL A 210 -30.08 -2.92 8.73
N GLU A 211 -30.15 -4.16 9.19
CA GLU A 211 -29.01 -5.09 9.15
C GLU A 211 -28.64 -5.47 7.72
N ARG A 212 -29.62 -5.76 6.85
CA ARG A 212 -29.43 -6.03 5.43
C ARG A 212 -28.75 -4.86 4.72
N ASP A 213 -29.27 -3.66 4.93
CA ASP A 213 -28.76 -2.46 4.27
C ASP A 213 -27.33 -2.11 4.73
N SER A 214 -27.04 -2.33 6.00
CA SER A 214 -25.67 -2.20 6.56
C SER A 214 -24.71 -3.22 5.96
N LYS A 215 -25.11 -4.49 5.84
CA LYS A 215 -24.30 -5.55 5.18
C LYS A 215 -24.05 -5.21 3.72
N ARG A 216 -25.09 -4.81 2.99
CA ARG A 216 -25.00 -4.41 1.58
C ARG A 216 -24.03 -3.24 1.37
N SER A 217 -24.16 -2.20 2.18
CA SER A 217 -23.27 -1.02 2.14
C SER A 217 -21.81 -1.41 2.41
N SER A 218 -21.56 -2.26 3.41
CA SER A 218 -20.21 -2.75 3.72
C SER A 218 -19.59 -3.55 2.57
N ILE A 219 -20.38 -4.38 1.86
CA ILE A 219 -19.89 -5.15 0.71
C ILE A 219 -19.57 -4.22 -0.46
N TYR A 220 -20.48 -3.28 -0.79
CA TYR A 220 -20.22 -2.31 -1.86
C TYR A 220 -18.97 -1.47 -1.60
N LEU A 221 -18.75 -1.06 -0.35
CA LEU A 221 -17.54 -0.33 0.02
C LEU A 221 -16.27 -1.14 -0.26
N ILE A 222 -16.24 -2.42 0.14
CA ILE A 222 -15.07 -3.29 -0.10
C ILE A 222 -14.88 -3.57 -1.59
N VAL A 223 -15.95 -3.82 -2.33
CA VAL A 223 -15.90 -4.00 -3.79
C VAL A 223 -15.34 -2.74 -4.46
N LEU A 224 -15.82 -1.57 -4.05
CA LEU A 224 -15.36 -0.29 -4.58
C LEU A 224 -13.88 -0.05 -4.29
N VAL A 225 -13.44 -0.26 -3.05
CA VAL A 225 -12.02 -0.15 -2.65
C VAL A 225 -11.15 -1.07 -3.50
N ALA A 226 -11.57 -2.32 -3.70
CA ALA A 226 -10.81 -3.27 -4.48
C ALA A 226 -10.79 -2.96 -5.99
N VAL A 227 -11.86 -2.40 -6.54
CA VAL A 227 -11.86 -1.91 -7.94
C VAL A 227 -10.86 -0.77 -8.11
N PHE A 228 -10.90 0.24 -7.24
CA PHE A 228 -9.93 1.34 -7.28
C PHE A 228 -8.50 0.84 -7.09
N PHE A 229 -8.32 -0.13 -6.19
CA PHE A 229 -7.03 -0.76 -5.98
C PHE A 229 -6.53 -1.44 -7.26
N LEU A 230 -7.34 -2.27 -7.90
CA LEU A 230 -6.97 -2.94 -9.15
C LEU A 230 -6.65 -1.93 -10.26
N CYS A 231 -7.45 -0.87 -10.41
CA CYS A 231 -7.18 0.19 -11.39
C CYS A 231 -5.84 0.90 -11.14
N ALA A 232 -5.47 1.11 -9.88
CA ALA A 232 -4.21 1.74 -9.52
C ALA A 232 -2.98 0.83 -9.69
N TRP A 233 -3.14 -0.48 -9.45
CA TRP A 233 -2.03 -1.43 -9.47
C TRP A 233 -1.85 -2.16 -10.81
N LEU A 234 -2.93 -2.34 -11.57
CA LEU A 234 -2.86 -3.07 -12.85
C LEU A 234 -1.84 -2.49 -13.84
N PRO A 235 -1.73 -1.15 -14.01
CA PRO A 235 -0.74 -0.59 -14.93
C PRO A 235 0.69 -0.98 -14.58
N ILE A 236 1.09 -0.91 -13.30
CA ILE A 236 2.45 -1.29 -12.89
C ILE A 236 2.67 -2.80 -13.00
N PHE A 237 1.66 -3.63 -12.74
CA PHE A 237 1.78 -5.07 -12.93
C PHE A 237 1.99 -5.43 -14.40
N ILE A 238 1.22 -4.83 -15.31
CA ILE A 238 1.39 -5.01 -16.75
C ILE A 238 2.78 -4.54 -17.17
N HIS A 239 3.23 -3.38 -16.68
CA HIS A 239 4.56 -2.85 -16.98
C HIS A 239 5.67 -3.80 -16.53
N ILE A 240 5.61 -4.31 -15.29
CA ILE A 240 6.60 -5.28 -14.77
C ILE A 240 6.61 -6.56 -15.62
N ILE A 241 5.44 -7.07 -16.01
CA ILE A 241 5.30 -8.27 -16.85
C ILE A 241 5.95 -8.03 -18.22
N VAL A 242 5.57 -6.94 -18.89
CA VAL A 242 6.10 -6.59 -20.21
C VAL A 242 7.62 -6.45 -20.15
N CYS A 243 8.13 -5.76 -19.13
CA CYS A 243 9.58 -5.56 -18.96
C CYS A 243 10.34 -6.86 -18.66
N SER A 244 9.71 -7.80 -17.97
CA SER A 244 10.34 -9.10 -17.69
C SER A 244 10.50 -9.97 -18.95
N PHE A 245 9.58 -9.83 -19.92
CA PHE A 245 9.61 -10.62 -21.17
C PHE A 245 10.33 -9.92 -22.34
N PHE A 246 10.18 -8.61 -22.46
CA PHE A 246 10.69 -7.85 -23.63
C PHE A 246 11.97 -7.06 -23.36
N GLY A 247 12.46 -7.04 -22.12
CA GLY A 247 13.80 -6.56 -21.71
C GLY A 247 14.16 -5.15 -22.17
N SER A 248 14.85 -5.03 -23.30
CA SER A 248 15.49 -3.79 -23.76
C SER A 248 14.52 -2.69 -24.24
N THR A 249 13.26 -2.98 -24.43
CA THR A 249 12.25 -2.01 -24.90
C THR A 249 11.51 -1.29 -23.78
N CYS A 250 11.81 -1.63 -22.53
CA CYS A 250 11.15 -1.03 -21.40
C CYS A 250 11.68 0.36 -21.11
N TYR A 251 10.73 1.30 -21.07
CA TYR A 251 11.00 2.64 -20.60
C TYR A 251 11.20 2.62 -19.08
N THR A 252 12.41 2.91 -18.64
CA THR A 252 12.73 3.03 -17.22
C THR A 252 12.76 4.49 -16.83
N PHE A 253 11.81 4.91 -15.99
CA PHE A 253 11.89 6.22 -15.34
C PHE A 253 13.08 6.27 -14.40
N LYS A 254 13.83 7.37 -14.43
CA LYS A 254 15.06 7.52 -13.65
C LYS A 254 14.79 7.58 -12.14
N ASN A 255 13.61 8.07 -11.74
CA ASN A 255 13.30 8.36 -10.34
C ASN A 255 11.90 7.85 -9.94
N GLU A 256 11.79 7.39 -8.71
CA GLU A 256 10.52 6.99 -8.08
C GLU A 256 9.49 8.14 -8.01
N GLY A 257 9.95 9.37 -7.87
CA GLY A 257 9.10 10.56 -7.77
C GLY A 257 8.55 11.08 -9.09
N THR A 258 9.04 10.58 -10.24
CA THR A 258 8.60 11.01 -11.59
C THR A 258 7.91 9.91 -12.37
N ASP A 259 7.93 8.67 -11.87
CA ASP A 259 7.32 7.52 -12.54
C ASP A 259 5.81 7.48 -12.29
N PRO A 260 4.94 7.80 -13.29
CA PRO A 260 3.51 7.79 -13.12
C PRO A 260 2.96 6.40 -12.78
N MET A 261 3.58 5.31 -13.25
CA MET A 261 3.16 3.95 -12.96
C MET A 261 3.37 3.60 -11.49
N ARG A 262 4.40 4.14 -10.86
CA ARG A 262 4.66 3.96 -9.43
C ARG A 262 3.88 4.93 -8.54
N MET A 263 3.45 6.08 -9.10
CA MET A 263 2.59 7.02 -8.37
C MET A 263 1.16 6.50 -8.18
N LEU A 264 0.60 5.75 -9.14
CA LEU A 264 -0.76 5.22 -9.06
C LEU A 264 -1.02 4.36 -7.82
N PRO A 265 -0.20 3.36 -7.45
CA PRO A 265 -0.36 2.63 -6.20
C PRO A 265 -0.29 3.52 -4.94
N ARG A 266 0.53 4.57 -4.97
CA ARG A 266 0.63 5.52 -3.85
C ARG A 266 -0.62 6.40 -3.73
N MET A 267 -1.22 6.81 -4.85
CA MET A 267 -2.51 7.49 -4.83
C MET A 267 -3.61 6.61 -4.22
N ASN A 268 -3.55 5.29 -4.44
CA ASN A 268 -4.47 4.37 -3.78
C ASN A 268 -4.35 4.40 -2.25
N ALA A 269 -3.16 4.58 -1.70
CA ALA A 269 -2.95 4.74 -0.26
C ALA A 269 -3.62 6.01 0.33
N VAL A 270 -3.97 6.99 -0.50
CA VAL A 270 -4.82 8.14 -0.15
C VAL A 270 -6.29 7.82 -0.35
N LEU A 271 -6.63 7.16 -1.46
CA LEU A 271 -8.03 6.89 -1.81
C LEU A 271 -8.69 5.90 -0.85
N THR A 272 -7.98 4.86 -0.44
CA THR A 272 -8.51 3.83 0.47
C THR A 272 -9.08 4.44 1.77
N PRO A 273 -8.32 5.20 2.58
CA PRO A 273 -8.88 5.81 3.79
C PRO A 273 -10.02 6.79 3.48
N VAL A 274 -9.98 7.54 2.38
CA VAL A 274 -11.06 8.46 1.98
C VAL A 274 -12.35 7.71 1.69
N LEU A 275 -12.27 6.58 0.99
CA LEU A 275 -13.43 5.74 0.70
C LEU A 275 -14.03 5.16 1.98
N TYR A 276 -13.21 4.69 2.92
CA TYR A 276 -13.68 4.21 4.22
C TYR A 276 -14.33 5.32 5.06
N ILE A 277 -13.76 6.52 5.09
CA ILE A 277 -14.35 7.67 5.79
C ILE A 277 -15.72 8.04 5.19
N ARG A 278 -15.86 7.99 3.87
CA ARG A 278 -17.13 8.27 3.19
C ARG A 278 -18.15 7.16 3.35
N GLY A 279 -17.72 5.91 3.26
CA GLY A 279 -18.60 4.74 3.25
C GLY A 279 -18.99 4.23 4.63
N CYS A 280 -18.30 4.63 5.70
CA CYS A 280 -18.55 4.17 7.06
C CYS A 280 -18.89 5.33 8.00
N THR A 281 -20.19 5.51 8.30
CA THR A 281 -20.67 6.59 9.17
C THR A 281 -20.04 6.56 10.57
N PRO A 282 -19.95 5.41 11.32
CA PRO A 282 -19.32 5.38 12.62
C PRO A 282 -17.84 5.79 12.60
N LEU A 283 -17.11 5.46 11.54
CA LEU A 283 -15.72 5.88 11.37
C LEU A 283 -15.64 7.38 11.16
N ARG A 284 -16.48 7.93 10.29
CA ARG A 284 -16.56 9.36 10.00
C ARG A 284 -16.90 10.18 11.23
N GLU A 285 -17.90 9.77 11.99
CA GLU A 285 -18.30 10.45 13.24
C GLU A 285 -17.20 10.43 14.29
N THR A 286 -16.51 9.30 14.45
CA THR A 286 -15.37 9.20 15.37
C THR A 286 -14.21 10.09 14.92
N LEU A 287 -13.91 10.12 13.63
CA LEU A 287 -12.84 10.94 13.07
C LEU A 287 -13.09 12.43 13.35
N PHE A 288 -14.23 12.94 12.89
CA PHE A 288 -14.53 14.38 13.03
C PHE A 288 -14.93 14.76 14.46
N GLY A 289 -15.65 13.88 15.18
CA GLY A 289 -16.16 14.15 16.52
C GLY A 289 -15.13 14.02 17.63
N LYS A 290 -14.14 13.13 17.50
CA LYS A 290 -13.14 12.86 18.54
C LYS A 290 -11.73 13.21 18.08
N VAL A 291 -11.22 12.60 17.02
CA VAL A 291 -9.80 12.73 16.62
C VAL A 291 -9.46 14.16 16.24
N TRP A 292 -10.19 14.76 15.32
CA TRP A 292 -9.90 16.12 14.84
C TRP A 292 -10.25 17.21 15.87
N LYS A 293 -11.28 16.99 16.71
CA LYS A 293 -11.55 17.90 17.85
C LYS A 293 -10.44 17.87 18.87
N MET A 294 -9.88 16.73 19.22
CA MET A 294 -8.72 16.66 20.12
C MET A 294 -7.51 17.43 19.57
N CYS A 295 -7.27 17.36 18.27
CA CYS A 295 -6.21 18.14 17.63
C CYS A 295 -6.47 19.65 17.66
N SER A 296 -7.73 20.06 17.57
CA SER A 296 -8.14 21.49 17.63
C SER A 296 -8.08 22.07 19.06
N THR A 297 -8.46 21.29 20.07
CA THR A 297 -8.52 21.77 21.46
C THR A 297 -7.13 21.89 22.10
N LYS A 298 -6.12 21.15 21.64
CA LYS A 298 -4.73 21.28 22.09
C LYS A 298 -4.01 22.54 21.57
N ARG A 299 -4.64 23.32 20.68
CA ARG A 299 -4.10 24.57 20.13
C ARG A 299 -4.60 25.84 20.86
N ARG A 300 -5.38 25.70 21.89
CA ARG A 300 -5.75 26.78 22.81
C ARG A 300 -5.09 26.54 24.17
#